data_3dfb0d85ec089423ff7c10e3da9a68e7
#
_entry.id   3dfb0d85ec089423ff7c10e3da9a68e7
#
_cell.length_a   1.000
_cell.length_b   1.000
_cell.length_c   1.000
_cell.angle_alpha   90.00
_cell.angle_beta   90.00
_cell.angle_gamma   90.00
#
_symmetry.space_group_name_H-M   'P 1'
#
loop_
_entity.id
_entity.type
_entity.pdbx_description
1 polymer ?
#
loop_
_entity_poly.entity_id
_entity_poly.type
_entity_poly.pdbx_seq_one_letter_code
_entity_poly.pdbx_strand_id
1 'polypeptide(L)'
;MIIAHRGAKGMAPENTLGAFQLGLDQGCEGIELDIHLTADGEIVVCHDLTLDRTTNGKGRIVEKKLSEIKTLDAGSWFGDEYKGETIPTLNEVMDLVPDTIMINVEIKYAYEGQIEHKLLDLLKQRSRLNNVVISSFDHKCVRRIKLLEPEAKIGLLYQSNLLDPTAYARSFDVDVYSLHPYYQLLDAEDVQKATESGLYVYPYTANAESDLLRLTQIGVSGIITDYPGRLGALYQGRES
;
A
#
# COMPACT_ATOMS: atom_id res chain seq x y z
N MET A 1 -1.62 -14.28 -2.32
CA MET A 1 -2.32 -13.20 -1.58
C MET A 1 -2.88 -12.17 -2.56
N ILE A 2 -4.11 -11.71 -2.34
CA ILE A 2 -4.77 -10.64 -3.11
C ILE A 2 -4.64 -9.35 -2.31
N ILE A 3 -3.97 -8.32 -2.87
CA ILE A 3 -3.77 -7.03 -2.21
C ILE A 3 -4.50 -5.94 -3.00
N ALA A 4 -5.50 -5.31 -2.35
CA ALA A 4 -6.32 -4.26 -2.96
C ALA A 4 -5.55 -2.93 -2.99
N HIS A 5 -5.17 -2.45 -4.19
CA HIS A 5 -4.42 -1.22 -4.43
C HIS A 5 -5.26 0.01 -4.14
N ARG A 6 -4.93 0.73 -3.06
CA ARG A 6 -5.73 1.86 -2.55
C ARG A 6 -7.20 1.48 -2.32
N GLY A 7 -7.44 0.20 -1.90
CA GLY A 7 -8.73 -0.43 -1.93
C GLY A 7 -9.07 -1.03 -3.30
N ALA A 8 -10.35 -1.26 -3.58
CA ALA A 8 -10.83 -1.72 -4.89
C ALA A 8 -10.91 -0.52 -5.88
N LYS A 9 -9.77 0.15 -6.12
CA LYS A 9 -9.63 1.42 -6.84
C LYS A 9 -10.21 1.39 -8.26
N GLY A 10 -10.24 0.24 -8.90
CA GLY A 10 -10.86 0.09 -10.22
C GLY A 10 -12.38 0.21 -10.21
N MET A 11 -13.02 0.20 -9.03
CA MET A 11 -14.48 0.17 -8.86
C MET A 11 -15.00 1.18 -7.82
N ALA A 12 -14.12 1.82 -7.05
CA ALA A 12 -14.46 2.81 -6.03
C ALA A 12 -13.36 3.89 -5.94
N PRO A 13 -13.63 5.09 -5.38
CA PRO A 13 -12.64 6.15 -5.29
C PRO A 13 -11.45 5.73 -4.42
N GLU A 14 -10.25 5.81 -4.98
CA GLU A 14 -9.00 5.38 -4.35
C GLU A 14 -8.79 5.99 -2.96
N ASN A 15 -8.20 5.21 -2.04
CA ASN A 15 -7.81 5.67 -0.72
C ASN A 15 -8.98 6.21 0.14
N THR A 16 -10.21 5.73 -0.08
CA THR A 16 -11.39 6.02 0.75
C THR A 16 -11.81 4.80 1.56
N LEU A 17 -12.57 5.01 2.64
CA LEU A 17 -13.12 3.89 3.42
C LEU A 17 -14.04 3.00 2.58
N GLY A 18 -14.82 3.59 1.66
CA GLY A 18 -15.65 2.83 0.74
C GLY A 18 -14.85 1.93 -0.19
N ALA A 19 -13.70 2.40 -0.71
CA ALA A 19 -12.82 1.56 -1.54
C ALA A 19 -12.19 0.41 -0.74
N PHE A 20 -11.81 0.65 0.51
CA PHE A 20 -11.27 -0.39 1.37
C PHE A 20 -12.33 -1.43 1.74
N GLN A 21 -13.54 -0.98 2.11
CA GLN A 21 -14.65 -1.90 2.39
C GLN A 21 -14.97 -2.77 1.18
N LEU A 22 -15.05 -2.16 -0.03
CA LEU A 22 -15.28 -2.93 -1.26
C LEU A 22 -14.17 -3.96 -1.51
N GLY A 23 -12.90 -3.62 -1.24
CA GLY A 23 -11.79 -4.57 -1.32
C GLY A 23 -11.97 -5.76 -0.37
N LEU A 24 -12.37 -5.51 0.87
CA LEU A 24 -12.68 -6.54 1.86
C LEU A 24 -13.85 -7.42 1.41
N ASP A 25 -14.93 -6.82 0.91
CA ASP A 25 -16.13 -7.53 0.41
C ASP A 25 -15.80 -8.42 -0.80
N GLN A 26 -14.78 -8.04 -1.57
CA GLN A 26 -14.25 -8.83 -2.69
C GLN A 26 -13.21 -9.88 -2.27
N GLY A 27 -12.99 -10.05 -0.97
CA GLY A 27 -12.14 -11.10 -0.41
C GLY A 27 -10.64 -10.84 -0.52
N CYS A 28 -10.19 -9.57 -0.51
CA CYS A 28 -8.77 -9.28 -0.44
C CYS A 28 -8.19 -9.74 0.90
N GLU A 29 -6.93 -10.18 0.87
CA GLU A 29 -6.16 -10.64 2.03
C GLU A 29 -5.20 -9.55 2.53
N GLY A 30 -5.06 -8.48 1.74
CA GLY A 30 -4.29 -7.30 2.06
C GLY A 30 -4.89 -6.04 1.42
N ILE A 31 -4.62 -4.91 2.03
CA ILE A 31 -4.93 -3.57 1.52
C ILE A 31 -3.62 -2.80 1.40
N GLU A 32 -3.41 -2.19 0.25
CA GLU A 32 -2.34 -1.22 0.06
C GLU A 32 -2.94 0.18 0.10
N LEU A 33 -2.23 1.13 0.70
CA LEU A 33 -2.63 2.53 0.83
C LEU A 33 -1.42 3.47 0.95
N ASP A 34 -1.64 4.74 0.63
CA ASP A 34 -0.62 5.79 0.61
C ASP A 34 -0.84 6.78 1.76
N ILE A 35 0.23 7.23 2.42
CA ILE A 35 0.11 8.16 3.54
C ILE A 35 0.89 9.46 3.37
N HIS A 36 0.30 10.53 3.94
CA HIS A 36 0.91 11.86 4.08
C HIS A 36 0.68 12.43 5.48
N LEU A 37 1.47 13.47 5.83
CA LEU A 37 1.24 14.30 7.02
C LEU A 37 0.49 15.58 6.67
N THR A 38 -0.46 15.94 7.53
CA THR A 38 -1.14 17.25 7.52
C THR A 38 -0.30 18.32 8.22
N ALA A 39 -0.70 19.59 8.15
CA ALA A 39 -0.03 20.72 8.82
C ALA A 39 0.00 20.58 10.35
N ASP A 40 -1.00 19.92 10.94
CA ASP A 40 -1.07 19.63 12.37
C ASP A 40 -0.53 18.24 12.73
N GLY A 41 0.09 17.56 11.74
CA GLY A 41 0.87 16.34 11.93
C GLY A 41 0.04 15.07 12.07
N GLU A 42 -1.20 15.06 11.61
CA GLU A 42 -2.03 13.87 11.50
C GLU A 42 -1.66 13.06 10.25
N ILE A 43 -1.80 11.72 10.32
CA ILE A 43 -1.56 10.84 9.19
C ILE A 43 -2.86 10.65 8.42
N VAL A 44 -2.89 11.12 7.18
CA VAL A 44 -4.03 10.97 6.25
C VAL A 44 -3.66 10.05 5.08
N VAL A 45 -4.69 9.45 4.48
CA VAL A 45 -4.53 8.46 3.41
C VAL A 45 -4.87 9.10 2.06
N CYS A 46 -3.84 9.36 1.25
CA CYS A 46 -3.94 9.96 -0.07
C CYS A 46 -2.68 9.62 -0.88
N HIS A 47 -2.81 9.44 -2.20
CA HIS A 47 -1.66 9.16 -3.06
C HIS A 47 -0.83 10.39 -3.38
N ASP A 48 -1.48 11.45 -3.84
CA ASP A 48 -0.80 12.65 -4.33
C ASP A 48 -0.37 13.56 -3.15
N LEU A 49 0.65 14.34 -3.34
CA LEU A 49 1.06 15.40 -2.39
C LEU A 49 0.01 16.51 -2.26
N THR A 50 -0.94 16.57 -3.20
CA THR A 50 -1.96 17.60 -3.29
C THR A 50 -3.37 16.99 -3.32
N LEU A 51 -4.36 17.79 -2.95
CA LEU A 51 -5.77 17.42 -2.88
C LEU A 51 -6.51 17.46 -4.24
N ASP A 52 -5.85 17.98 -5.26
CA ASP A 52 -6.48 18.49 -6.49
C ASP A 52 -7.13 17.42 -7.37
N ARG A 53 -6.58 16.19 -7.43
CA ARG A 53 -7.05 15.14 -8.35
C ARG A 53 -8.22 14.35 -7.80
N THR A 54 -8.20 14.04 -6.51
CA THR A 54 -9.14 13.09 -5.88
C THR A 54 -10.10 13.75 -4.90
N THR A 55 -10.11 15.10 -4.83
CA THR A 55 -11.07 15.84 -4.01
C THR A 55 -11.58 17.10 -4.69
N ASN A 56 -12.60 17.72 -4.10
CA ASN A 56 -13.06 19.05 -4.48
C ASN A 56 -12.21 20.20 -3.89
N GLY A 57 -11.16 19.86 -3.11
CA GLY A 57 -10.18 20.81 -2.56
C GLY A 57 -8.97 21.02 -3.47
N LYS A 58 -8.06 21.90 -3.03
CA LYS A 58 -6.82 22.21 -3.75
C LYS A 58 -5.66 22.47 -2.81
N GLY A 59 -4.45 22.28 -3.34
CA GLY A 59 -3.19 22.59 -2.66
C GLY A 59 -2.61 21.41 -1.92
N ARG A 60 -1.46 21.65 -1.27
CA ARG A 60 -0.67 20.58 -0.65
C ARG A 60 -1.28 20.13 0.68
N ILE A 61 -1.31 18.82 0.89
CA ILE A 61 -1.80 18.19 2.12
C ILE A 61 -1.06 18.71 3.36
N VAL A 62 0.27 18.82 3.28
CA VAL A 62 1.12 19.30 4.39
C VAL A 62 0.87 20.75 4.82
N GLU A 63 0.17 21.54 4.01
CA GLU A 63 -0.20 22.93 4.29
C GLU A 63 -1.62 23.06 4.89
N LYS A 64 -2.34 21.96 5.02
CA LYS A 64 -3.74 21.91 5.50
C LYS A 64 -3.82 21.17 6.84
N LYS A 65 -4.68 21.66 7.73
CA LYS A 65 -5.03 20.94 8.95
C LYS A 65 -6.00 19.80 8.64
N LEU A 66 -6.00 18.77 9.48
CA LEU A 66 -6.95 17.67 9.37
C LEU A 66 -8.40 18.15 9.28
N SER A 67 -8.77 19.13 10.10
CA SER A 67 -10.13 19.69 10.12
C SER A 67 -10.56 20.31 8.79
N GLU A 68 -9.64 20.86 8.00
CA GLU A 68 -9.91 21.37 6.66
C GLU A 68 -10.04 20.21 5.66
N ILE A 69 -9.14 19.23 5.73
CA ILE A 69 -9.15 18.06 4.83
C ILE A 69 -10.43 17.24 4.98
N LYS A 70 -10.90 17.04 6.22
CA LYS A 70 -12.13 16.28 6.51
C LYS A 70 -13.42 16.92 5.99
N THR A 71 -13.39 18.18 5.55
CA THR A 71 -14.56 18.83 4.90
C THR A 71 -14.65 18.58 3.40
N LEU A 72 -13.60 17.98 2.81
CA LEU A 72 -13.53 17.80 1.36
C LEU A 72 -14.22 16.50 0.94
N ASP A 73 -14.92 16.58 -0.19
CA ASP A 73 -15.47 15.43 -0.88
C ASP A 73 -14.37 14.74 -1.71
N ALA A 74 -14.12 13.48 -1.39
CA ALA A 74 -13.12 12.63 -2.06
C ALA A 74 -13.75 11.52 -2.91
N GLY A 75 -15.07 11.55 -3.13
CA GLY A 75 -15.79 10.50 -3.87
C GLY A 75 -16.42 10.97 -5.17
N SER A 76 -16.98 12.17 -5.21
CA SER A 76 -17.76 12.68 -6.39
C SER A 76 -16.96 12.75 -7.70
N TRP A 77 -15.63 12.81 -7.66
CA TRP A 77 -14.77 12.77 -8.84
C TRP A 77 -14.80 11.40 -9.54
N PHE A 78 -15.11 10.34 -8.78
CA PHE A 78 -15.21 8.98 -9.29
C PHE A 78 -16.62 8.64 -9.76
N GLY A 79 -17.63 9.02 -8.99
CA GLY A 79 -19.06 8.80 -9.31
C GLY A 79 -19.98 9.44 -8.28
N ASP A 80 -21.17 9.83 -8.70
CA ASP A 80 -22.16 10.50 -7.84
C ASP A 80 -22.58 9.63 -6.64
N GLU A 81 -22.55 8.32 -6.79
CA GLU A 81 -22.86 7.33 -5.73
C GLU A 81 -21.88 7.38 -4.56
N TYR A 82 -20.66 7.90 -4.79
CA TYR A 82 -19.62 8.04 -3.76
C TYR A 82 -19.54 9.44 -3.15
N LYS A 83 -20.51 10.30 -3.47
CA LYS A 83 -20.58 11.66 -2.91
C LYS A 83 -20.60 11.62 -1.38
N GLY A 84 -19.71 12.40 -0.77
CA GLY A 84 -19.57 12.45 0.68
C GLY A 84 -18.50 11.54 1.25
N GLU A 85 -17.85 10.69 0.44
CA GLU A 85 -16.59 10.06 0.86
C GLU A 85 -15.57 11.15 1.18
N THR A 86 -14.73 10.91 2.19
CA THR A 86 -13.71 11.86 2.63
C THR A 86 -12.34 11.21 2.64
N ILE A 87 -11.28 12.01 2.65
CA ILE A 87 -9.92 11.49 2.90
C ILE A 87 -9.89 10.93 4.34
N PRO A 88 -9.62 9.62 4.52
CA PRO A 88 -9.55 9.03 5.85
C PRO A 88 -8.20 9.33 6.52
N THR A 89 -8.19 9.32 7.84
CA THR A 89 -6.98 9.15 8.63
C THR A 89 -6.56 7.69 8.63
N LEU A 90 -5.28 7.41 8.88
CA LEU A 90 -4.83 6.02 9.04
C LEU A 90 -5.50 5.33 10.23
N ASN A 91 -5.88 6.07 11.29
CA ASN A 91 -6.66 5.54 12.40
C ASN A 91 -8.04 5.02 11.95
N GLU A 92 -8.77 5.79 11.15
CA GLU A 92 -10.08 5.37 10.62
C GLU A 92 -9.96 4.10 9.74
N VAL A 93 -8.87 3.98 8.96
CA VAL A 93 -8.61 2.76 8.19
C VAL A 93 -8.35 1.57 9.12
N MET A 94 -7.58 1.76 10.19
CA MET A 94 -7.32 0.68 11.17
C MET A 94 -8.55 0.29 11.97
N ASP A 95 -9.53 1.18 12.12
CA ASP A 95 -10.83 0.84 12.74
C ASP A 95 -11.69 -0.01 11.79
N LEU A 96 -11.59 0.21 10.47
CA LEU A 96 -12.34 -0.52 9.46
C LEU A 96 -11.73 -1.90 9.16
N VAL A 97 -10.39 -1.96 9.01
CA VAL A 97 -9.69 -3.14 8.50
C VAL A 97 -9.39 -4.14 9.63
N PRO A 98 -9.89 -5.38 9.56
CA PRO A 98 -9.62 -6.40 10.57
C PRO A 98 -8.13 -6.70 10.76
N ASP A 99 -7.74 -7.13 11.96
CA ASP A 99 -6.34 -7.48 12.29
C ASP A 99 -5.80 -8.67 11.50
N THR A 100 -6.68 -9.48 10.92
CA THR A 100 -6.32 -10.61 10.05
C THR A 100 -5.93 -10.19 8.64
N ILE A 101 -6.26 -8.97 8.24
CA ILE A 101 -5.95 -8.42 6.91
C ILE A 101 -4.65 -7.62 6.98
N MET A 102 -3.70 -7.95 6.11
CA MET A 102 -2.44 -7.20 6.00
C MET A 102 -2.69 -5.79 5.47
N ILE A 103 -2.02 -4.79 6.05
CA ILE A 103 -2.01 -3.43 5.49
C ILE A 103 -0.60 -3.13 4.99
N ASN A 104 -0.45 -2.84 3.69
CA ASN A 104 0.76 -2.27 3.12
C ASN A 104 0.63 -0.75 3.11
N VAL A 105 1.39 -0.07 3.96
CA VAL A 105 1.40 1.38 4.11
C VAL A 105 2.56 1.95 3.29
N GLU A 106 2.26 2.60 2.16
CA GLU A 106 3.28 3.32 1.39
C GLU A 106 3.51 4.73 1.97
N ILE A 107 4.75 5.00 2.39
CA ILE A 107 5.18 6.36 2.71
C ILE A 107 5.57 7.06 1.42
N LYS A 108 4.79 8.10 1.03
CA LYS A 108 5.02 8.87 -0.19
C LYS A 108 6.14 9.91 -0.03
N TYR A 109 6.30 10.44 1.17
CA TYR A 109 7.32 11.45 1.49
C TYR A 109 7.73 11.38 2.96
N ALA A 110 9.03 11.50 3.24
CA ALA A 110 9.58 11.29 4.59
C ALA A 110 9.39 12.46 5.56
N TYR A 111 9.05 13.67 5.08
CA TYR A 111 8.86 14.86 5.94
C TYR A 111 10.01 15.06 6.94
N GLU A 112 11.24 14.96 6.45
CA GLU A 112 12.48 15.09 7.27
C GLU A 112 12.53 14.07 8.44
N GLY A 113 11.90 12.91 8.29
CA GLY A 113 11.85 11.85 9.29
C GLY A 113 10.66 11.90 10.25
N GLN A 114 9.81 12.91 10.16
CA GLN A 114 8.68 13.05 11.10
C GLN A 114 7.64 11.93 10.95
N ILE A 115 7.38 11.50 9.71
CA ILE A 115 6.34 10.49 9.44
C ILE A 115 6.73 9.12 9.99
N GLU A 116 8.04 8.77 10.01
CA GLU A 116 8.52 7.50 10.54
C GLU A 116 8.17 7.33 12.02
N HIS A 117 8.44 8.35 12.84
CA HIS A 117 8.13 8.32 14.27
C HIS A 117 6.62 8.25 14.51
N LYS A 118 5.86 9.13 13.83
CA LYS A 118 4.39 9.17 13.98
C LYS A 118 3.72 7.87 13.57
N LEU A 119 4.16 7.27 12.46
CA LEU A 119 3.64 5.99 11.99
C LEU A 119 3.95 4.87 13.00
N LEU A 120 5.19 4.77 13.47
CA LEU A 120 5.58 3.75 14.45
C LEU A 120 4.83 3.90 15.78
N ASP A 121 4.66 5.12 16.27
CA ASP A 121 3.89 5.40 17.49
C ASP A 121 2.42 4.95 17.32
N LEU A 122 1.80 5.29 16.18
CA LEU A 122 0.45 4.87 15.86
C LEU A 122 0.32 3.34 15.81
N LEU A 123 1.23 2.66 15.08
CA LEU A 123 1.20 1.20 14.96
C LEU A 123 1.35 0.49 16.30
N LYS A 124 2.20 1.00 17.19
CA LYS A 124 2.38 0.49 18.54
C LYS A 124 1.13 0.70 19.40
N GLN A 125 0.56 1.91 19.40
CA GLN A 125 -0.69 2.24 20.12
C GLN A 125 -1.85 1.34 19.69
N ARG A 126 -1.93 1.03 18.40
CA ARG A 126 -2.97 0.18 17.81
C ARG A 126 -2.64 -1.32 17.87
N SER A 127 -1.47 -1.71 18.35
CA SER A 127 -0.98 -3.11 18.33
C SER A 127 -0.98 -3.73 16.93
N ARG A 128 -0.71 -2.91 15.88
CA ARG A 128 -0.80 -3.31 14.46
C ARG A 128 0.55 -3.57 13.79
N LEU A 129 1.65 -3.50 14.53
CA LEU A 129 3.00 -3.64 13.95
C LEU A 129 3.19 -4.96 13.22
N ASN A 130 2.58 -6.05 13.70
CA ASN A 130 2.77 -7.41 13.16
C ASN A 130 2.05 -7.66 11.82
N ASN A 131 0.99 -6.92 11.50
CA ASN A 131 0.21 -7.10 10.28
C ASN A 131 0.30 -5.92 9.30
N VAL A 132 1.23 -5.00 9.54
CA VAL A 132 1.55 -3.88 8.66
C VAL A 132 2.92 -4.10 8.01
N VAL A 133 2.97 -3.90 6.69
CA VAL A 133 4.21 -3.75 5.91
C VAL A 133 4.35 -2.29 5.56
N ILE A 134 5.50 -1.68 5.86
CA ILE A 134 5.77 -0.28 5.55
C ILE A 134 6.66 -0.22 4.32
N SER A 135 6.17 0.34 3.24
CA SER A 135 6.88 0.41 1.97
C SER A 135 7.13 1.86 1.53
N SER A 136 8.14 2.05 0.71
CA SER A 136 8.43 3.34 0.08
C SER A 136 9.38 3.19 -1.10
N PHE A 137 9.35 4.14 -2.04
CA PHE A 137 10.42 4.38 -3.02
C PHE A 137 11.64 5.08 -2.39
N ASP A 138 11.46 5.76 -1.26
CA ASP A 138 12.57 6.26 -0.44
C ASP A 138 13.10 5.12 0.46
N HIS A 139 14.03 4.35 -0.08
CA HIS A 139 14.62 3.22 0.63
C HIS A 139 15.40 3.66 1.88
N LYS A 140 15.86 4.91 1.96
CA LYS A 140 16.49 5.46 3.18
C LYS A 140 15.44 5.66 4.27
N CYS A 141 14.20 6.03 3.92
CA CYS A 141 13.07 6.16 4.84
C CYS A 141 12.76 4.81 5.49
N VAL A 142 12.51 3.75 4.70
CA VAL A 142 12.19 2.42 5.26
C VAL A 142 13.36 1.83 6.06
N ARG A 143 14.61 2.09 5.66
CA ARG A 143 15.78 1.71 6.47
C ARG A 143 15.78 2.41 7.84
N ARG A 144 15.49 3.73 7.90
CA ARG A 144 15.36 4.44 9.19
C ARG A 144 14.27 3.85 10.07
N ILE A 145 13.11 3.49 9.50
CA ILE A 145 12.04 2.80 10.21
C ILE A 145 12.55 1.51 10.86
N LYS A 146 13.25 0.66 10.10
CA LYS A 146 13.78 -0.62 10.60
C LYS A 146 14.82 -0.42 11.70
N LEU A 147 15.62 0.67 11.65
CA LEU A 147 16.56 1.02 12.70
C LEU A 147 15.87 1.54 13.97
N LEU A 148 14.75 2.27 13.83
CA LEU A 148 13.93 2.77 14.95
C LEU A 148 13.10 1.66 15.61
N GLU A 149 12.65 0.69 14.80
CA GLU A 149 11.82 -0.43 15.24
C GLU A 149 12.26 -1.72 14.51
N PRO A 150 13.11 -2.54 15.14
CA PRO A 150 13.63 -3.77 14.55
C PRO A 150 12.57 -4.80 14.18
N GLU A 151 11.39 -4.79 14.80
CA GLU A 151 10.29 -5.70 14.50
C GLU A 151 9.44 -5.22 13.30
N ALA A 152 9.59 -3.98 12.83
CA ALA A 152 8.84 -3.46 11.69
C ALA A 152 9.17 -4.26 10.42
N LYS A 153 8.14 -4.59 9.65
CA LYS A 153 8.28 -5.19 8.32
C LYS A 153 8.42 -4.08 7.29
N ILE A 154 9.54 -4.04 6.58
CA ILE A 154 9.80 -3.03 5.55
C ILE A 154 9.80 -3.63 4.15
N GLY A 155 9.22 -2.90 3.19
CA GLY A 155 9.14 -3.27 1.78
C GLY A 155 9.85 -2.25 0.88
N LEU A 156 10.59 -2.74 -0.12
CA LEU A 156 11.30 -1.89 -1.07
C LEU A 156 10.48 -1.75 -2.36
N LEU A 157 9.91 -0.56 -2.60
CA LEU A 157 9.26 -0.21 -3.87
C LEU A 157 10.31 0.19 -4.91
N TYR A 158 10.24 -0.36 -6.11
CA TYR A 158 11.11 0.05 -7.20
C TYR A 158 10.48 -0.15 -8.58
N GLN A 159 10.93 0.67 -9.54
CA GLN A 159 10.48 0.67 -10.93
C GLN A 159 11.67 0.54 -11.91
N SER A 160 12.83 0.16 -11.39
CA SER A 160 14.02 -0.09 -12.18
C SER A 160 14.19 -1.60 -12.43
N ASN A 161 14.65 -1.99 -13.60
CA ASN A 161 15.06 -3.37 -13.87
C ASN A 161 16.42 -3.59 -13.20
N LEU A 162 16.39 -4.04 -11.94
CA LEU A 162 17.59 -4.31 -11.16
C LEU A 162 18.26 -5.59 -11.64
N LEU A 163 19.59 -5.61 -11.70
CA LEU A 163 20.35 -6.79 -12.11
C LEU A 163 20.16 -7.97 -11.14
N ASP A 164 20.08 -7.69 -9.85
CA ASP A 164 19.80 -8.67 -8.80
C ASP A 164 19.07 -7.96 -7.64
N PRO A 165 17.72 -8.00 -7.62
CA PRO A 165 16.92 -7.38 -6.56
C PRO A 165 17.19 -7.98 -5.17
N THR A 166 17.50 -9.27 -5.11
CA THR A 166 17.81 -9.98 -3.85
C THR A 166 19.15 -9.54 -3.28
N ALA A 167 20.19 -9.43 -4.11
CA ALA A 167 21.47 -8.88 -3.69
C ALA A 167 21.33 -7.42 -3.27
N TYR A 168 20.49 -6.63 -3.95
CA TYR A 168 20.19 -5.26 -3.54
C TYR A 168 19.56 -5.21 -2.14
N ALA A 169 18.54 -6.03 -1.86
CA ALA A 169 17.94 -6.11 -0.53
C ALA A 169 18.95 -6.53 0.55
N ARG A 170 19.82 -7.49 0.26
CA ARG A 170 20.88 -7.94 1.16
C ARG A 170 21.97 -6.87 1.41
N SER A 171 22.10 -5.87 0.55
CA SER A 171 23.06 -4.77 0.75
C SER A 171 22.62 -3.79 1.84
N PHE A 172 21.37 -3.87 2.29
CA PHE A 172 20.90 -3.16 3.48
C PHE A 172 21.51 -3.81 4.72
N ASP A 173 21.95 -2.98 5.66
CA ASP A 173 22.44 -3.43 6.98
C ASP A 173 21.30 -3.70 7.98
N VAL A 174 20.09 -3.92 7.45
CA VAL A 174 18.85 -4.24 8.19
C VAL A 174 18.05 -5.29 7.41
N ASP A 175 17.21 -6.06 8.12
CA ASP A 175 16.36 -7.07 7.51
C ASP A 175 15.25 -6.42 6.67
N VAL A 176 15.22 -6.73 5.38
CA VAL A 176 14.15 -6.39 4.45
C VAL A 176 13.12 -7.53 4.46
N TYR A 177 11.84 -7.19 4.59
CA TYR A 177 10.76 -8.17 4.59
C TYR A 177 10.27 -8.50 3.19
N SER A 178 10.12 -7.49 2.31
CA SER A 178 9.53 -7.70 0.99
C SER A 178 10.08 -6.78 -0.10
N LEU A 179 9.97 -7.27 -1.34
CA LEU A 179 10.25 -6.55 -2.57
C LEU A 179 8.94 -6.19 -3.26
N HIS A 180 8.80 -4.94 -3.69
CA HIS A 180 7.63 -4.44 -4.38
C HIS A 180 8.03 -3.90 -5.76
N PRO A 181 8.27 -4.79 -6.75
CA PRO A 181 8.65 -4.41 -8.10
C PRO A 181 7.49 -3.92 -8.94
N TYR A 182 7.78 -3.06 -9.93
CA TYR A 182 6.87 -2.85 -11.03
C TYR A 182 6.71 -4.15 -11.82
N TYR A 183 5.49 -4.66 -11.94
CA TYR A 183 5.19 -6.03 -12.36
C TYR A 183 5.73 -6.42 -13.76
N GLN A 184 5.86 -5.45 -14.69
CA GLN A 184 6.36 -5.72 -16.06
C GLN A 184 7.86 -5.99 -16.10
N LEU A 185 8.61 -5.61 -15.07
CA LEU A 185 10.06 -5.79 -14.98
C LEU A 185 10.47 -7.03 -14.18
N LEU A 186 9.48 -7.80 -13.70
CA LEU A 186 9.68 -8.97 -12.86
C LEU A 186 9.64 -10.26 -13.68
N ASP A 187 10.64 -11.10 -13.53
CA ASP A 187 10.69 -12.44 -14.11
C ASP A 187 10.67 -13.56 -13.06
N ALA A 188 10.65 -14.80 -13.53
CA ALA A 188 10.56 -15.97 -12.64
C ALA A 188 11.85 -16.20 -11.83
N GLU A 189 13.01 -15.85 -12.37
CA GLU A 189 14.31 -16.01 -11.70
C GLU A 189 14.42 -15.06 -10.50
N ASP A 190 14.00 -13.81 -10.67
CA ASP A 190 13.94 -12.82 -9.59
C ASP A 190 13.04 -13.28 -8.45
N VAL A 191 11.83 -13.80 -8.79
CA VAL A 191 10.89 -14.31 -7.78
C VAL A 191 11.47 -15.49 -7.03
N GLN A 192 12.04 -16.45 -7.75
CA GLN A 192 12.65 -17.64 -7.15
C GLN A 192 13.78 -17.26 -6.19
N LYS A 193 14.73 -16.44 -6.62
CA LYS A 193 15.86 -15.98 -5.78
C LYS A 193 15.39 -15.25 -4.53
N ALA A 194 14.39 -14.38 -4.67
CA ALA A 194 13.84 -13.63 -3.55
C ALA A 194 13.17 -14.56 -2.52
N THR A 195 12.29 -15.47 -2.98
CA THR A 195 11.56 -16.39 -2.09
C THR A 195 12.47 -17.42 -1.42
N GLU A 196 13.45 -17.98 -2.13
CA GLU A 196 14.49 -18.84 -1.56
C GLU A 196 15.34 -18.11 -0.50
N SER A 197 15.41 -16.78 -0.58
CA SER A 197 16.10 -15.94 0.40
C SER A 197 15.21 -15.49 1.56
N GLY A 198 13.94 -15.95 1.61
CA GLY A 198 12.98 -15.59 2.65
C GLY A 198 12.30 -14.23 2.44
N LEU A 199 12.48 -13.60 1.27
CA LEU A 199 11.81 -12.34 0.93
C LEU A 199 10.43 -12.61 0.33
N TYR A 200 9.44 -11.80 0.70
CA TYR A 200 8.16 -11.76 0.01
C TYR A 200 8.25 -10.88 -1.24
N VAL A 201 7.45 -11.20 -2.28
CA VAL A 201 7.40 -10.43 -3.52
C VAL A 201 5.97 -9.99 -3.81
N TYR A 202 5.72 -8.68 -3.80
CA TYR A 202 4.42 -8.04 -4.00
C TYR A 202 4.45 -7.06 -5.18
N PRO A 203 4.40 -7.57 -6.44
CA PRO A 203 4.42 -6.70 -7.62
C PRO A 203 3.19 -5.80 -7.70
N TYR A 204 3.38 -4.59 -8.23
CA TYR A 204 2.35 -3.58 -8.46
C TYR A 204 2.40 -3.05 -9.90
N THR A 205 1.36 -2.53 -10.50
CA THR A 205 -0.06 -2.77 -10.26
C THR A 205 -0.57 -3.56 -11.45
N ALA A 206 -0.89 -4.81 -11.25
CA ALA A 206 -1.31 -5.72 -12.32
C ALA A 206 -2.83 -5.84 -12.36
N ASN A 207 -3.44 -5.57 -13.51
CA ASN A 207 -4.88 -5.50 -13.69
C ASN A 207 -5.42 -6.39 -14.80
N ALA A 208 -4.63 -6.63 -15.85
CA ALA A 208 -5.03 -7.51 -16.95
C ALA A 208 -4.99 -8.98 -16.50
N GLU A 209 -5.97 -9.77 -16.90
CA GLU A 209 -6.08 -11.19 -16.55
C GLU A 209 -4.81 -11.96 -16.92
N SER A 210 -4.24 -11.70 -18.10
CA SER A 210 -2.99 -12.32 -18.55
C SER A 210 -1.81 -12.04 -17.60
N ASP A 211 -1.71 -10.80 -17.07
CA ASP A 211 -0.65 -10.42 -16.14
C ASP A 211 -0.87 -11.06 -14.76
N LEU A 212 -2.11 -11.07 -14.27
CA LEU A 212 -2.48 -11.72 -13.02
C LEU A 212 -2.15 -13.23 -13.07
N LEU A 213 -2.47 -13.89 -14.19
CA LEU A 213 -2.14 -15.30 -14.42
C LEU A 213 -0.63 -15.54 -14.47
N ARG A 214 0.12 -14.72 -15.22
CA ARG A 214 1.58 -14.80 -15.32
C ARG A 214 2.23 -14.66 -13.95
N LEU A 215 1.86 -13.63 -13.18
CA LEU A 215 2.42 -13.38 -11.85
C LEU A 215 2.12 -14.53 -10.88
N THR A 216 0.91 -15.09 -10.94
CA THR A 216 0.55 -16.26 -10.14
C THR A 216 1.40 -17.48 -10.52
N GLN A 217 1.66 -17.69 -11.83
CA GLN A 217 2.45 -18.82 -12.34
C GLN A 217 3.93 -18.74 -11.92
N ILE A 218 4.52 -17.56 -11.88
CA ILE A 218 5.91 -17.38 -11.45
C ILE A 218 6.06 -17.37 -9.91
N GLY A 219 4.96 -17.52 -9.16
CA GLY A 219 5.00 -17.81 -7.72
C GLY A 219 5.21 -16.59 -6.83
N VAL A 220 4.76 -15.39 -7.22
CA VAL A 220 4.82 -14.20 -6.35
C VAL A 220 4.01 -14.40 -5.05
N SER A 221 4.42 -13.76 -3.97
CA SER A 221 3.80 -13.91 -2.65
C SER A 221 2.41 -13.27 -2.56
N GLY A 222 2.18 -12.22 -3.35
CA GLY A 222 0.89 -11.54 -3.48
C GLY A 222 0.92 -10.60 -4.68
N ILE A 223 -0.25 -10.11 -5.10
CA ILE A 223 -0.37 -9.20 -6.24
C ILE A 223 -1.15 -7.98 -5.80
N ILE A 224 -0.56 -6.79 -6.00
CA ILE A 224 -1.22 -5.50 -5.80
C ILE A 224 -2.00 -5.17 -7.08
N THR A 225 -3.34 -5.07 -6.96
CA THR A 225 -4.27 -4.90 -8.09
C THR A 225 -5.40 -3.92 -7.78
N ASP A 226 -5.86 -3.19 -8.80
CA ASP A 226 -7.04 -2.31 -8.72
C ASP A 226 -8.36 -3.10 -8.69
N TYR A 227 -8.32 -4.40 -9.04
CA TYR A 227 -9.50 -5.27 -9.18
C TYR A 227 -9.35 -6.57 -8.37
N PRO A 228 -9.40 -6.49 -7.01
CA PRO A 228 -9.19 -7.67 -6.16
C PRO A 228 -10.17 -8.81 -6.46
N GLY A 229 -11.45 -8.51 -6.75
CA GLY A 229 -12.44 -9.52 -7.12
C GLY A 229 -12.13 -10.28 -8.42
N ARG A 230 -11.46 -9.64 -9.39
CA ARG A 230 -11.00 -10.30 -10.62
C ARG A 230 -9.96 -11.37 -10.31
N LEU A 231 -8.98 -11.06 -9.48
CA LEU A 231 -7.95 -12.02 -9.07
C LEU A 231 -8.56 -13.16 -8.23
N GLY A 232 -9.52 -12.85 -7.36
CA GLY A 232 -10.26 -13.85 -6.59
C GLY A 232 -10.99 -14.86 -7.47
N ALA A 233 -11.68 -14.38 -8.51
CA ALA A 233 -12.37 -15.24 -9.48
C ALA A 233 -11.41 -16.17 -10.25
N LEU A 234 -10.20 -15.68 -10.60
CA LEU A 234 -9.17 -16.51 -11.25
C LEU A 234 -8.64 -17.63 -10.34
N TYR A 235 -8.57 -17.42 -9.03
CA TYR A 235 -8.18 -18.47 -8.09
C TYR A 235 -9.25 -19.53 -7.94
N GLN A 236 -10.52 -19.15 -7.81
CA GLN A 236 -11.65 -20.08 -7.71
C GLN A 236 -11.84 -20.94 -8.95
N GLY A 237 -11.65 -20.39 -10.16
CA GLY A 237 -11.74 -21.12 -11.43
C GLY A 237 -10.63 -22.14 -11.66
N ARG A 238 -9.58 -22.19 -10.81
CA ARG A 238 -8.51 -23.20 -10.86
C ARG A 238 -8.74 -24.39 -9.94
N GLU A 239 -9.63 -24.27 -8.97
CA GLU A 239 -9.97 -25.33 -8.03
C GLU A 239 -11.13 -26.21 -8.51
N SER A 240 -11.76 -25.84 -9.63
CA SER A 240 -12.83 -26.58 -10.31
C SER A 240 -12.32 -27.35 -11.53
#